data_8eb449151373411935b448cefa1bdd79
#
_entry.id   8eb449151373411935b448cefa1bdd79
#
_cell.length_a   1.000
_cell.length_b   1.000
_cell.length_c   1.000
_cell.angle_alpha   90.00
_cell.angle_beta   90.00
_cell.angle_gamma   90.00
#
_symmetry.space_group_name_H-M   'P 1'
#
loop_
_entity.id
_entity.type
_entity.pdbx_description
1 polymer ?
#
loop_
_entity_poly.entity_id
_entity_poly.type
_entity_poly.pdbx_seq_one_letter_code
_entity_poly.pdbx_strand_id
1 'polypeptide(L)'
;MRFITTLLCFLLAILQPVQAIPTPPIGLRPCCAFGYNLHAQVAGIPVPFFSVDNVIDVDALGGHHYNQGDQSLSTSLLGLSEEHNGLIFTKRAGFIDTAHVRDTADFTYYLFKLNLAQLGHEAQITLPTELRSRQIHWKNQSVSLDPKERVIRSAQAAAFIAFQLAQWHEIAQWFGLTYVSGFHEQASAFSPEDLYSNMLGANLARDVLLANPDANKQEFEKIFAHLLEDELRKLKAQPSSVTQQKIQQLEGIWWDSQRRLPDKWLLLKRDYHLAYALLPNEPTADHVLSLEESFHNDERIEDWVELRLISDQQDSYFNPLLKTVDMPDIWTAKQFHLFALFAKCQDTNAHPLKISPS
;
A
#
# COMPACT_ATOMS: atom_id res chain seq x y z
N MET A 1 -40.53 -65.54 6.15
CA MET A 1 -40.46 -64.10 5.80
C MET A 1 -39.39 -63.45 6.67
N ARG A 2 -38.21 -63.18 6.10
CA ARG A 2 -37.13 -62.50 6.80
C ARG A 2 -37.08 -61.08 6.24
N PHE A 3 -37.34 -60.07 7.09
CA PHE A 3 -37.14 -58.67 6.75
C PHE A 3 -35.69 -58.33 6.90
N ILE A 4 -35.05 -57.93 5.80
CA ILE A 4 -33.68 -57.36 5.76
C ILE A 4 -33.88 -55.87 5.86
N THR A 5 -33.53 -55.27 7.00
CA THR A 5 -33.49 -53.84 7.20
C THR A 5 -32.16 -53.31 6.72
N THR A 6 -32.11 -52.69 5.56
CA THR A 6 -30.92 -52.06 5.02
C THR A 6 -30.77 -50.71 5.67
N LEU A 7 -29.75 -50.55 6.53
CA LEU A 7 -29.35 -49.29 7.15
C LEU A 7 -28.56 -48.46 6.15
N LEU A 8 -29.19 -47.44 5.58
CA LEU A 8 -28.57 -46.49 4.66
C LEU A 8 -27.84 -45.43 5.49
N CYS A 9 -26.53 -45.61 5.71
CA CYS A 9 -25.67 -44.55 6.29
C CYS A 9 -25.45 -43.47 5.25
N PHE A 10 -26.17 -42.34 5.40
CA PHE A 10 -25.84 -41.11 4.70
C PHE A 10 -24.53 -40.52 5.28
N LEU A 11 -23.43 -40.68 4.59
CA LEU A 11 -22.24 -39.88 4.78
C LEU A 11 -22.56 -38.47 4.29
N LEU A 12 -22.97 -37.59 5.19
CA LEU A 12 -22.91 -36.16 4.98
C LEU A 12 -21.44 -35.74 4.98
N ALA A 13 -20.81 -35.78 3.80
CA ALA A 13 -19.58 -35.06 3.59
C ALA A 13 -19.90 -33.57 3.79
N ILE A 14 -19.48 -33.03 4.91
CA ILE A 14 -19.49 -31.59 5.15
C ILE A 14 -18.50 -31.01 4.14
N LEU A 15 -19.01 -30.61 2.97
CA LEU A 15 -18.30 -29.76 2.02
C LEU A 15 -18.09 -28.44 2.75
N GLN A 16 -16.92 -28.27 3.35
CA GLN A 16 -16.51 -26.92 3.78
C GLN A 16 -16.52 -26.04 2.53
N PRO A 17 -17.18 -24.89 2.53
CA PRO A 17 -17.13 -24.00 1.41
C PRO A 17 -15.66 -23.60 1.21
N VAL A 18 -15.09 -23.98 0.08
CA VAL A 18 -13.80 -23.44 -0.35
C VAL A 18 -14.00 -21.94 -0.45
N GLN A 19 -13.42 -21.19 0.48
CA GLN A 19 -13.47 -19.75 0.41
C GLN A 19 -12.85 -19.32 -0.93
N ALA A 20 -13.65 -18.68 -1.77
CA ALA A 20 -13.16 -18.18 -3.05
C ALA A 20 -12.03 -17.16 -2.79
N ILE A 21 -10.92 -17.33 -3.49
CA ILE A 21 -9.83 -16.36 -3.46
C ILE A 21 -10.39 -15.02 -3.97
N PRO A 22 -10.22 -13.92 -3.24
CA PRO A 22 -10.71 -12.63 -3.68
C PRO A 22 -10.02 -12.19 -4.98
N THR A 23 -10.60 -11.25 -5.71
CA THR A 23 -9.94 -10.63 -6.87
C THR A 23 -8.72 -9.83 -6.41
N PRO A 24 -7.63 -9.76 -7.23
CA PRO A 24 -6.48 -8.93 -6.91
C PRO A 24 -6.90 -7.48 -6.67
N PRO A 25 -6.38 -6.80 -5.62
CA PRO A 25 -6.64 -5.38 -5.45
C PRO A 25 -5.99 -4.55 -6.56
N ILE A 26 -6.63 -3.44 -6.91
CA ILE A 26 -6.06 -2.47 -7.85
C ILE A 26 -5.02 -1.60 -7.14
N GLY A 27 -5.22 -1.31 -5.83
CA GLY A 27 -4.32 -0.48 -5.03
C GLY A 27 -4.40 0.99 -5.43
N LEU A 28 -5.59 1.47 -5.72
CA LEU A 28 -5.87 2.81 -6.19
C LEU A 28 -7.11 3.36 -5.53
N ARG A 29 -6.98 3.77 -4.29
CA ARG A 29 -7.96 4.68 -3.73
C ARG A 29 -7.66 6.09 -4.20
N PRO A 30 -8.68 6.85 -4.67
CA PRO A 30 -8.46 8.25 -4.99
C PRO A 30 -8.05 8.99 -3.72
N CYS A 31 -6.81 9.33 -3.67
CA CYS A 31 -6.15 10.20 -2.70
C CYS A 31 -4.80 10.64 -3.31
N CYS A 32 -4.19 11.37 -2.84
CA CYS A 32 -3.85 12.59 -2.20
C CYS A 32 -2.41 12.90 -2.53
N ALA A 33 -2.12 13.86 -3.31
CA ALA A 33 -0.83 14.50 -3.13
C ALA A 33 -0.85 15.26 -1.79
N PHE A 34 0.27 15.33 -1.10
CA PHE A 34 0.40 16.08 0.14
C PHE A 34 0.14 17.58 -0.11
N GLY A 35 -0.71 18.17 0.69
CA GLY A 35 -1.08 19.56 0.60
C GLY A 35 -2.52 19.80 1.09
N TYR A 36 -3.01 21.02 0.93
CA TYR A 36 -4.37 21.40 1.30
C TYR A 36 -5.00 22.29 0.23
N ASN A 37 -6.27 22.06 -0.07
CA ASN A 37 -7.01 22.77 -1.09
C ASN A 37 -6.29 22.74 -2.46
N LEU A 38 -5.89 21.53 -2.86
CA LEU A 38 -5.13 21.30 -4.08
C LEU A 38 -5.98 21.56 -5.32
N HIS A 39 -5.41 22.28 -6.27
CA HIS A 39 -6.02 22.55 -7.56
C HIS A 39 -5.44 21.67 -8.65
N ALA A 40 -6.23 21.36 -9.68
CA ALA A 40 -5.81 20.57 -10.82
C ALA A 40 -5.69 21.41 -12.10
N GLN A 41 -4.90 20.89 -13.05
CA GLN A 41 -4.82 21.37 -14.42
C GLN A 41 -4.76 20.20 -15.39
N VAL A 42 -5.28 20.35 -16.60
CA VAL A 42 -5.20 19.40 -17.68
C VAL A 42 -4.53 20.06 -18.87
N ALA A 43 -3.43 19.50 -19.34
CA ALA A 43 -2.60 20.07 -20.41
C ALA A 43 -2.21 21.56 -20.17
N GLY A 44 -1.93 21.92 -18.91
CA GLY A 44 -1.57 23.27 -18.52
C GLY A 44 -2.74 24.25 -18.34
N ILE A 45 -3.98 23.80 -18.57
CA ILE A 45 -5.19 24.62 -18.38
C ILE A 45 -5.78 24.32 -17.01
N PRO A 46 -5.94 25.33 -16.13
CA PRO A 46 -6.56 25.15 -14.82
C PRO A 46 -7.99 24.62 -14.94
N VAL A 47 -8.32 23.62 -14.10
CA VAL A 47 -9.70 23.14 -13.97
C VAL A 47 -10.41 24.08 -12.97
N PRO A 48 -11.38 24.90 -13.42
CA PRO A 48 -12.05 25.81 -12.52
C PRO A 48 -12.97 25.07 -11.55
N PHE A 49 -13.12 25.61 -10.34
CA PHE A 49 -14.02 25.09 -9.29
C PHE A 49 -13.71 23.68 -8.79
N PHE A 50 -12.54 23.15 -9.12
CA PHE A 50 -12.10 21.86 -8.61
C PHE A 50 -11.01 22.07 -7.56
N SER A 51 -11.28 21.64 -6.34
CA SER A 51 -10.29 21.53 -5.28
C SER A 51 -10.45 20.17 -4.59
N VAL A 52 -9.33 19.58 -4.19
CA VAL A 52 -9.31 18.34 -3.42
C VAL A 52 -9.18 18.72 -1.95
N ASP A 53 -10.23 18.47 -1.17
CA ASP A 53 -10.13 18.43 0.29
C ASP A 53 -9.74 17.01 0.67
N ASN A 54 -8.48 16.85 1.04
CA ASN A 54 -7.86 15.56 1.34
C ASN A 54 -7.60 15.36 2.84
N VAL A 55 -8.23 16.15 3.70
CA VAL A 55 -8.11 16.03 5.16
C VAL A 55 -9.39 15.45 5.74
N ILE A 56 -9.27 14.51 6.65
CA ILE A 56 -10.40 13.82 7.25
C ILE A 56 -10.27 13.70 8.78
N ASP A 57 -11.39 13.64 9.47
CA ASP A 57 -11.46 13.28 10.89
C ASP A 57 -11.60 11.77 11.06
N VAL A 58 -11.08 11.22 12.16
CA VAL A 58 -11.16 9.77 12.44
C VAL A 58 -12.62 9.29 12.44
N ASP A 59 -13.54 10.08 12.98
CA ASP A 59 -14.97 9.75 13.06
C ASP A 59 -15.67 9.76 11.67
N ALA A 60 -15.02 10.30 10.65
CA ALA A 60 -15.55 10.40 9.30
C ALA A 60 -15.00 9.34 8.33
N LEU A 61 -14.15 8.42 8.79
CA LEU A 61 -13.51 7.40 7.94
C LEU A 61 -14.50 6.46 7.25
N GLY A 62 -15.65 6.20 7.88
CA GLY A 62 -16.60 5.20 7.40
C GLY A 62 -16.07 3.76 7.46
N GLY A 63 -16.80 2.85 6.85
CA GLY A 63 -16.40 1.44 6.75
C GLY A 63 -15.17 1.24 5.85
N HIS A 64 -14.53 0.09 5.99
CA HIS A 64 -13.53 -0.35 5.02
C HIS A 64 -14.20 -1.29 4.01
N HIS A 65 -13.91 -1.08 2.73
CA HIS A 65 -14.42 -1.90 1.63
C HIS A 65 -13.24 -2.41 0.79
N TYR A 66 -13.06 -3.71 0.77
CA TYR A 66 -12.00 -4.36 0.02
C TYR A 66 -12.03 -3.96 -1.45
N ASN A 67 -10.89 -3.50 -1.97
CA ASN A 67 -10.70 -3.07 -3.36
C ASN A 67 -11.64 -1.91 -3.78
N GLN A 68 -11.89 -0.97 -2.87
CA GLN A 68 -12.76 0.20 -3.14
C GLN A 68 -12.29 1.02 -4.36
N GLY A 69 -10.99 0.99 -4.68
CA GLY A 69 -10.42 1.63 -5.86
C GLY A 69 -10.96 1.11 -7.21
N ASP A 70 -11.59 -0.08 -7.22
CA ASP A 70 -12.30 -0.61 -8.41
C ASP A 70 -13.61 0.15 -8.72
N GLN A 71 -14.10 0.96 -7.77
CA GLN A 71 -15.24 1.83 -8.00
C GLN A 71 -14.81 3.06 -8.78
N SER A 72 -15.62 3.47 -9.75
CA SER A 72 -15.29 4.59 -10.65
C SER A 72 -14.93 5.85 -9.88
N LEU A 73 -13.91 6.58 -10.35
CA LEU A 73 -13.54 7.92 -9.86
C LEU A 73 -14.75 8.86 -9.68
N SER A 74 -15.81 8.67 -10.48
CA SER A 74 -17.03 9.45 -10.38
C SER A 74 -17.84 9.21 -9.11
N THR A 75 -17.90 7.99 -8.58
CA THR A 75 -18.61 7.69 -7.31
C THR A 75 -17.87 8.27 -6.10
N SER A 76 -16.56 8.22 -6.11
CA SER A 76 -15.71 8.83 -5.08
C SER A 76 -15.76 10.36 -5.10
N LEU A 77 -15.68 10.97 -6.29
CA LEU A 77 -15.77 12.43 -6.46
C LEU A 77 -17.16 13.00 -6.09
N LEU A 78 -18.21 12.18 -6.18
CA LEU A 78 -19.58 12.60 -5.83
C LEU A 78 -19.90 12.38 -4.34
N GLY A 79 -18.95 11.86 -3.53
CA GLY A 79 -19.16 11.61 -2.10
C GLY A 79 -20.22 10.54 -1.81
N LEU A 80 -20.46 9.64 -2.77
CA LEU A 80 -21.45 8.55 -2.65
C LEU A 80 -20.84 7.27 -2.07
N SER A 81 -19.56 7.28 -1.70
CA SER A 81 -18.88 6.15 -1.07
C SER A 81 -19.13 6.15 0.44
N GLU A 82 -19.34 4.96 1.03
CA GLU A 82 -19.39 4.77 2.47
C GLU A 82 -17.97 4.77 3.11
N GLU A 83 -16.93 4.66 2.29
CA GLU A 83 -15.53 4.75 2.70
C GLU A 83 -14.96 6.12 2.32
N HIS A 84 -14.37 6.81 3.27
CA HIS A 84 -13.73 8.11 3.06
C HIS A 84 -12.24 8.01 3.41
N ASN A 85 -11.40 8.61 2.59
CA ASN A 85 -9.96 8.62 2.74
C ASN A 85 -9.42 10.05 2.80
N GLY A 86 -8.27 10.21 3.45
CA GLY A 86 -7.61 11.49 3.56
C GLY A 86 -6.43 11.46 4.54
N LEU A 87 -5.80 12.61 4.69
CA LEU A 87 -4.71 12.84 5.61
C LEU A 87 -5.23 13.12 7.02
N ILE A 88 -4.63 12.46 8.00
CA ILE A 88 -4.87 12.69 9.43
C ILE A 88 -3.51 12.95 10.10
N PHE A 89 -3.38 14.09 10.77
CA PHE A 89 -2.21 14.32 11.62
C PHE A 89 -2.38 13.61 12.97
N THR A 90 -1.36 12.89 13.38
CA THR A 90 -1.29 12.22 14.69
C THR A 90 -0.07 12.70 15.47
N LYS A 91 -0.18 12.81 16.81
CA LYS A 91 0.94 13.26 17.61
C LYS A 91 2.08 12.25 17.72
N ARG A 92 1.78 10.95 17.54
CA ARG A 92 2.76 9.87 17.73
C ARG A 92 3.40 9.36 16.45
N ALA A 93 2.75 9.58 15.30
CA ALA A 93 3.22 9.08 14.02
C ALA A 93 3.40 10.18 12.95
N GLY A 94 2.90 11.40 13.19
CA GLY A 94 2.83 12.44 12.18
C GLY A 94 1.62 12.26 11.28
N PHE A 95 1.77 12.54 9.99
CA PHE A 95 0.70 12.37 9.01
C PHE A 95 0.51 10.91 8.62
N ILE A 96 -0.75 10.51 8.50
CA ILE A 96 -1.19 9.21 8.01
C ILE A 96 -2.12 9.46 6.82
N ASP A 97 -1.82 8.83 5.69
CA ASP A 97 -2.73 8.73 4.56
C ASP A 97 -3.55 7.44 4.68
N THR A 98 -4.85 7.58 4.91
CA THR A 98 -5.73 6.43 5.14
C THR A 98 -6.00 5.61 3.88
N ALA A 99 -5.83 6.18 2.68
CA ALA A 99 -5.92 5.43 1.43
C ALA A 99 -4.77 4.42 1.32
N HIS A 100 -3.54 4.85 1.55
CA HIS A 100 -2.35 3.98 1.56
C HIS A 100 -2.43 2.88 2.62
N VAL A 101 -2.94 3.21 3.82
CA VAL A 101 -3.20 2.21 4.86
C VAL A 101 -4.15 1.13 4.36
N ARG A 102 -5.26 1.51 3.73
CA ARG A 102 -6.30 0.59 3.25
C ARG A 102 -5.86 -0.21 2.03
N ASP A 103 -5.17 0.41 1.07
CA ASP A 103 -4.66 -0.28 -0.12
C ASP A 103 -3.68 -1.38 0.24
N THR A 104 -2.74 -1.09 1.14
CA THR A 104 -1.77 -2.10 1.58
C THR A 104 -2.44 -3.18 2.44
N ALA A 105 -3.46 -2.85 3.21
CA ALA A 105 -4.25 -3.84 3.94
C ALA A 105 -4.98 -4.80 3.00
N ASP A 106 -5.54 -4.31 1.90
CA ASP A 106 -6.20 -5.14 0.89
C ASP A 106 -5.22 -6.11 0.23
N PHE A 107 -4.03 -5.63 -0.16
CA PHE A 107 -2.99 -6.52 -0.68
C PHE A 107 -2.55 -7.54 0.36
N THR A 108 -2.45 -7.16 1.64
CA THR A 108 -2.10 -8.09 2.72
C THR A 108 -3.17 -9.18 2.88
N TYR A 109 -4.45 -8.83 2.89
CA TYR A 109 -5.55 -9.79 2.93
C TYR A 109 -5.53 -10.74 1.73
N TYR A 110 -5.40 -10.20 0.52
CA TYR A 110 -5.34 -10.98 -0.72
C TYR A 110 -4.19 -11.99 -0.70
N LEU A 111 -2.98 -11.52 -0.40
CA LEU A 111 -1.78 -12.35 -0.35
C LEU A 111 -1.84 -13.38 0.77
N PHE A 112 -2.43 -13.07 1.91
CA PHE A 112 -2.65 -14.04 2.98
C PHE A 112 -3.51 -15.22 2.52
N LYS A 113 -4.63 -14.95 1.83
CA LYS A 113 -5.50 -16.02 1.31
C LYS A 113 -4.77 -16.90 0.28
N LEU A 114 -3.89 -16.32 -0.52
CA LEU A 114 -3.03 -17.07 -1.44
C LEU A 114 -1.95 -17.88 -0.69
N ASN A 115 -1.27 -17.27 0.28
CA ASN A 115 -0.21 -17.89 1.04
C ASN A 115 -0.69 -19.13 1.83
N LEU A 116 -1.92 -19.10 2.36
CA LEU A 116 -2.50 -20.27 3.03
C LEU A 116 -2.49 -21.52 2.13
N ALA A 117 -2.66 -21.34 0.83
CA ALA A 117 -2.68 -22.42 -0.14
C ALA A 117 -1.29 -22.71 -0.76
N GLN A 118 -0.52 -21.64 -1.06
CA GLN A 118 0.65 -21.73 -1.93
C GLN A 118 1.98 -21.74 -1.18
N LEU A 119 2.05 -21.22 0.07
CA LEU A 119 3.32 -21.07 0.77
C LEU A 119 4.02 -22.44 0.97
N GLY A 120 5.24 -22.53 0.46
CA GLY A 120 6.02 -23.76 0.44
C GLY A 120 5.80 -24.66 -0.79
N HIS A 121 4.97 -24.27 -1.73
CA HIS A 121 4.77 -24.93 -3.01
C HIS A 121 5.20 -24.00 -4.16
N GLU A 122 5.72 -24.55 -5.25
CA GLU A 122 6.04 -23.79 -6.45
C GLU A 122 4.76 -23.27 -7.10
N ALA A 123 4.61 -21.97 -7.17
CA ALA A 123 3.45 -21.32 -7.77
C ALA A 123 3.80 -19.87 -8.20
N GLN A 124 3.02 -19.32 -9.11
CA GLN A 124 3.11 -17.91 -9.45
C GLN A 124 1.76 -17.33 -9.85
N ILE A 125 1.59 -16.05 -9.59
CA ILE A 125 0.47 -15.25 -10.12
C ILE A 125 1.02 -13.95 -10.70
N THR A 126 0.25 -13.34 -11.60
CA THR A 126 0.55 -12.01 -12.14
C THR A 126 -0.52 -11.05 -11.66
N LEU A 127 -0.09 -9.93 -11.10
CA LEU A 127 -0.92 -8.80 -10.69
C LEU A 127 -1.04 -7.77 -11.84
N PRO A 128 -1.97 -6.83 -11.78
CA PRO A 128 -2.02 -5.71 -12.72
C PRO A 128 -0.66 -5.01 -12.84
N THR A 129 -0.31 -4.63 -14.07
CA THR A 129 0.99 -4.01 -14.40
C THR A 129 1.08 -2.59 -13.83
N GLU A 130 2.23 -2.27 -13.23
CA GLU A 130 2.66 -0.91 -12.89
C GLU A 130 4.04 -0.67 -13.46
N LEU A 131 4.15 -0.09 -14.65
CA LEU A 131 5.32 0.06 -15.49
C LEU A 131 6.05 -1.26 -15.82
N ARG A 132 6.06 -2.23 -14.91
CA ARG A 132 6.47 -3.63 -15.11
C ARG A 132 5.38 -4.58 -14.68
N SER A 133 5.36 -5.78 -15.26
CA SER A 133 4.48 -6.86 -14.83
C SER A 133 4.89 -7.32 -13.44
N ARG A 134 3.96 -7.24 -12.46
CA ARG A 134 4.18 -7.64 -11.06
C ARG A 134 3.80 -9.10 -10.88
N GLN A 135 4.76 -9.96 -10.55
CA GLN A 135 4.52 -11.38 -10.28
C GLN A 135 4.84 -11.71 -8.83
N ILE A 136 3.97 -12.47 -8.19
CA ILE A 136 4.27 -13.11 -6.91
C ILE A 136 4.67 -14.54 -7.20
N HIS A 137 5.86 -14.90 -6.78
CA HIS A 137 6.46 -16.20 -7.03
C HIS A 137 6.72 -16.92 -5.71
N TRP A 138 6.01 -18.02 -5.47
CA TRP A 138 6.25 -18.92 -4.34
C TRP A 138 7.28 -19.97 -4.72
N LYS A 139 8.13 -20.32 -3.77
CA LYS A 139 9.21 -21.30 -3.95
C LYS A 139 8.90 -22.59 -3.22
N ASN A 140 9.25 -23.70 -3.84
CA ASN A 140 9.08 -25.01 -3.22
C ASN A 140 9.97 -25.15 -1.98
N GLN A 141 9.39 -25.64 -0.89
CA GLN A 141 10.09 -25.93 0.36
C GLN A 141 9.93 -27.39 0.72
N SER A 142 10.99 -27.99 1.27
CA SER A 142 10.97 -29.39 1.72
C SER A 142 10.28 -29.56 3.07
N VAL A 143 9.91 -28.47 3.75
CA VAL A 143 9.34 -28.50 5.09
C VAL A 143 7.83 -28.47 5.02
N SER A 144 7.18 -29.41 5.76
CA SER A 144 5.73 -29.37 5.96
C SER A 144 5.41 -28.45 7.14
N LEU A 145 4.60 -27.44 6.93
CA LEU A 145 4.12 -26.54 7.97
C LEU A 145 2.90 -27.14 8.67
N ASP A 146 2.88 -27.13 10.01
CA ASP A 146 1.64 -27.37 10.74
C ASP A 146 0.62 -26.23 10.51
N PRO A 147 -0.67 -26.43 10.79
CA PRO A 147 -1.71 -25.44 10.47
C PRO A 147 -1.49 -24.07 11.13
N LYS A 148 -0.99 -24.04 12.37
CA LYS A 148 -0.76 -22.78 13.11
C LYS A 148 0.43 -22.04 12.52
N GLU A 149 1.53 -22.72 12.28
CA GLU A 149 2.73 -22.17 11.65
C GLU A 149 2.43 -21.65 10.25
N ARG A 150 1.62 -22.37 9.47
CA ARG A 150 1.16 -21.92 8.15
C ARG A 150 0.42 -20.60 8.22
N VAL A 151 -0.47 -20.41 9.19
CA VAL A 151 -1.19 -19.14 9.39
C VAL A 151 -0.20 -18.02 9.71
N ILE A 152 0.71 -18.23 10.66
CA ILE A 152 1.68 -17.22 11.09
C ILE A 152 2.55 -16.80 9.91
N ARG A 153 3.20 -17.74 9.24
CA ARG A 153 4.07 -17.45 8.09
C ARG A 153 3.30 -16.84 6.93
N SER A 154 2.07 -17.28 6.69
CA SER A 154 1.23 -16.71 5.63
C SER A 154 0.90 -15.22 5.89
N ALA A 155 0.62 -14.84 7.14
CA ALA A 155 0.32 -13.47 7.49
C ALA A 155 1.58 -12.57 7.45
N GLN A 156 2.72 -13.06 7.97
CA GLN A 156 4.00 -12.34 7.91
C GLN A 156 4.44 -12.13 6.45
N ALA A 157 4.43 -13.18 5.64
CA ALA A 157 4.80 -13.10 4.23
C ALA A 157 3.85 -12.20 3.42
N ALA A 158 2.55 -12.19 3.75
CA ALA A 158 1.57 -11.33 3.09
C ALA A 158 1.85 -9.84 3.36
N ALA A 159 2.06 -9.47 4.62
CA ALA A 159 2.39 -8.10 5.01
C ALA A 159 3.72 -7.64 4.38
N PHE A 160 4.74 -8.51 4.38
CA PHE A 160 6.03 -8.22 3.79
C PHE A 160 5.95 -7.95 2.28
N ILE A 161 5.28 -8.81 1.52
CA ILE A 161 5.13 -8.64 0.07
C ILE A 161 4.18 -7.47 -0.27
N ALA A 162 3.10 -7.26 0.50
CA ALA A 162 2.22 -6.12 0.31
C ALA A 162 2.97 -4.78 0.48
N PHE A 163 3.87 -4.70 1.45
CA PHE A 163 4.71 -3.52 1.62
C PHE A 163 5.74 -3.36 0.48
N GLN A 164 6.30 -4.45 -0.06
CA GLN A 164 7.14 -4.38 -1.27
C GLN A 164 6.36 -3.88 -2.49
N LEU A 165 5.09 -4.27 -2.64
CA LEU A 165 4.22 -3.74 -3.69
C LEU A 165 4.00 -2.24 -3.54
N ALA A 166 3.80 -1.75 -2.31
CA ALA A 166 3.69 -0.33 -2.02
C ALA A 166 5.00 0.43 -2.33
N GLN A 167 6.16 -0.10 -1.93
CA GLN A 167 7.46 0.47 -2.29
C GLN A 167 7.66 0.55 -3.81
N TRP A 168 7.23 -0.48 -4.55
CA TRP A 168 7.28 -0.46 -6.01
C TRP A 168 6.33 0.59 -6.59
N HIS A 169 5.17 0.78 -6.00
CA HIS A 169 4.20 1.79 -6.43
C HIS A 169 4.82 3.20 -6.37
N GLU A 170 5.48 3.57 -5.27
CA GLU A 170 6.20 4.85 -5.14
C GLU A 170 7.28 5.03 -6.21
N ILE A 171 8.05 3.95 -6.48
CA ILE A 171 9.04 3.94 -7.56
C ILE A 171 8.36 4.16 -8.91
N ALA A 172 7.31 3.40 -9.22
CA ALA A 172 6.60 3.48 -10.48
C ALA A 172 5.99 4.87 -10.71
N GLN A 173 5.38 5.47 -9.69
CA GLN A 173 4.84 6.83 -9.73
C GLN A 173 5.95 7.84 -10.10
N TRP A 174 7.10 7.76 -9.45
CA TRP A 174 8.20 8.67 -9.73
C TRP A 174 8.71 8.53 -11.16
N PHE A 175 8.77 7.31 -11.71
CA PHE A 175 9.20 7.04 -13.08
C PHE A 175 8.13 7.33 -14.13
N GLY A 176 6.91 7.72 -13.74
CA GLY A 176 5.88 8.21 -14.65
C GLY A 176 4.66 7.31 -14.82
N LEU A 177 4.35 6.49 -13.81
CA LEU A 177 3.10 5.74 -13.76
C LEU A 177 1.91 6.68 -14.01
N THR A 178 0.98 6.22 -14.80
CA THR A 178 -0.21 6.98 -15.20
C THR A 178 -1.40 6.04 -15.31
N TYR A 179 -2.36 6.18 -14.40
CA TYR A 179 -3.63 5.43 -14.48
C TYR A 179 -4.69 6.20 -15.26
N VAL A 180 -4.69 7.52 -15.11
CA VAL A 180 -5.59 8.40 -15.88
C VAL A 180 -4.79 9.08 -16.98
N SER A 181 -5.14 8.83 -18.24
CA SER A 181 -4.44 9.38 -19.41
C SER A 181 -4.22 10.89 -19.27
N GLY A 182 -2.97 11.33 -19.36
CA GLY A 182 -2.57 12.73 -19.22
C GLY A 182 -2.40 13.23 -17.78
N PHE A 183 -2.56 12.35 -16.78
CA PHE A 183 -2.39 12.70 -15.37
C PHE A 183 -1.28 11.82 -14.76
N HIS A 184 -0.05 12.34 -14.72
CA HIS A 184 1.08 11.65 -14.12
C HIS A 184 1.02 11.71 -12.60
N GLU A 185 1.35 10.60 -11.94
CA GLU A 185 1.28 10.48 -10.47
C GLU A 185 2.55 10.94 -9.76
N GLN A 186 3.49 11.55 -10.48
CA GLN A 186 4.74 12.05 -9.92
C GLN A 186 4.55 13.08 -8.79
N ALA A 187 3.39 13.74 -8.74
CA ALA A 187 3.07 14.73 -7.70
C ALA A 187 2.97 14.14 -6.29
N SER A 188 2.66 12.84 -6.17
CA SER A 188 2.55 12.12 -4.90
C SER A 188 3.73 11.19 -4.62
N ALA A 189 4.52 10.81 -5.63
CA ALA A 189 5.58 9.82 -5.48
C ALA A 189 6.56 10.12 -4.34
N PHE A 190 6.79 9.15 -3.46
CA PHE A 190 7.66 9.26 -2.28
C PHE A 190 7.22 10.37 -1.30
N SER A 191 5.93 10.63 -1.17
CA SER A 191 5.45 11.55 -0.14
C SER A 191 5.86 11.06 1.26
N PRO A 192 6.25 11.96 2.18
CA PRO A 192 6.84 11.55 3.46
C PRO A 192 5.95 10.67 4.34
N GLU A 193 4.63 10.71 4.15
CA GLU A 193 3.65 9.92 4.90
C GLU A 193 3.34 8.57 4.27
N ASP A 194 3.59 8.38 2.96
CA ASP A 194 3.05 7.24 2.21
C ASP A 194 3.61 5.90 2.67
N LEU A 195 4.94 5.76 2.71
CA LEU A 195 5.56 4.49 3.13
C LEU A 195 5.23 4.12 4.57
N TYR A 196 5.17 5.11 5.46
CA TYR A 196 4.76 4.86 6.83
C TYR A 196 3.29 4.40 6.91
N SER A 197 2.41 5.03 6.16
CA SER A 197 0.98 4.66 6.06
C SER A 197 0.80 3.27 5.46
N ASN A 198 1.54 2.94 4.41
CA ASN A 198 1.55 1.62 3.81
C ASN A 198 2.00 0.54 4.81
N MET A 199 3.08 0.77 5.57
CA MET A 199 3.55 -0.18 6.57
C MET A 199 2.56 -0.34 7.74
N LEU A 200 1.89 0.74 8.13
CA LEU A 200 0.81 0.69 9.12
C LEU A 200 -0.32 -0.22 8.64
N GLY A 201 -0.76 -0.08 7.39
CA GLY A 201 -1.78 -0.91 6.78
C GLY A 201 -1.40 -2.39 6.74
N ALA A 202 -0.17 -2.70 6.34
CA ALA A 202 0.36 -4.06 6.33
C ALA A 202 0.35 -4.70 7.73
N ASN A 203 0.82 -3.96 8.74
CA ASN A 203 0.85 -4.43 10.13
C ASN A 203 -0.55 -4.67 10.70
N LEU A 204 -1.46 -3.70 10.54
CA LEU A 204 -2.84 -3.83 11.03
C LEU A 204 -3.57 -5.02 10.37
N ALA A 205 -3.44 -5.18 9.06
CA ALA A 205 -4.03 -6.30 8.35
C ALA A 205 -3.44 -7.63 8.80
N ARG A 206 -2.11 -7.73 8.97
CA ARG A 206 -1.44 -8.91 9.54
C ARG A 206 -2.03 -9.28 10.90
N ASP A 207 -2.21 -8.30 11.78
CA ASP A 207 -2.71 -8.53 13.13
C ASP A 207 -4.18 -9.00 13.14
N VAL A 208 -5.02 -8.44 12.25
CA VAL A 208 -6.38 -8.94 12.02
C VAL A 208 -6.37 -10.40 11.60
N LEU A 209 -5.50 -10.76 10.63
CA LEU A 209 -5.43 -12.09 10.05
C LEU A 209 -4.83 -13.14 10.99
N LEU A 210 -3.90 -12.74 11.85
CA LEU A 210 -3.37 -13.61 12.92
C LEU A 210 -4.43 -13.92 13.97
N ALA A 211 -5.26 -12.94 14.31
CA ALA A 211 -6.33 -13.12 15.28
C ALA A 211 -7.57 -13.83 14.68
N ASN A 212 -7.81 -13.68 13.37
CA ASN A 212 -8.99 -14.17 12.67
C ASN A 212 -8.60 -14.82 11.32
N PRO A 213 -7.88 -15.93 11.31
CA PRO A 213 -7.33 -16.52 10.06
C PRO A 213 -8.42 -17.00 9.08
N ASP A 214 -9.58 -17.35 9.59
CA ASP A 214 -10.72 -17.83 8.80
C ASP A 214 -11.65 -16.69 8.35
N ALA A 215 -11.36 -15.44 8.72
CA ALA A 215 -12.21 -14.32 8.36
C ALA A 215 -12.45 -14.27 6.84
N ASN A 216 -13.71 -14.23 6.44
CA ASN A 216 -14.08 -13.92 5.07
C ASN A 216 -13.88 -12.41 4.78
N LYS A 217 -14.12 -12.01 3.54
CA LYS A 217 -13.90 -10.62 3.11
C LYS A 217 -14.68 -9.60 3.96
N GLN A 218 -15.96 -9.83 4.20
CA GLN A 218 -16.80 -8.91 4.96
C GLN A 218 -16.41 -8.82 6.44
N GLU A 219 -16.01 -9.95 7.04
CA GLU A 219 -15.49 -9.98 8.40
C GLU A 219 -14.15 -9.23 8.50
N PHE A 220 -13.26 -9.43 7.53
CA PHE A 220 -12.01 -8.68 7.46
C PHE A 220 -12.28 -7.17 7.36
N GLU A 221 -13.10 -6.74 6.42
CA GLU A 221 -13.48 -5.34 6.22
C GLU A 221 -13.95 -4.69 7.53
N LYS A 222 -14.87 -5.35 8.22
CA LYS A 222 -15.43 -4.85 9.48
C LYS A 222 -14.38 -4.76 10.59
N ILE A 223 -13.61 -5.83 10.80
CA ILE A 223 -12.60 -5.88 11.88
C ILE A 223 -11.49 -4.87 11.60
N PHE A 224 -11.04 -4.79 10.35
CA PHE A 224 -9.99 -3.85 9.94
C PHE A 224 -10.43 -2.39 10.12
N ALA A 225 -11.66 -2.02 9.74
CA ALA A 225 -12.18 -0.67 9.93
C ALA A 225 -12.12 -0.24 11.40
N HIS A 226 -12.56 -1.11 12.32
CA HIS A 226 -12.49 -0.82 13.75
C HIS A 226 -11.05 -0.73 14.27
N LEU A 227 -10.18 -1.65 13.82
CA LEU A 227 -8.79 -1.65 14.26
C LEU A 227 -8.04 -0.40 13.77
N LEU A 228 -8.30 0.05 12.53
CA LEU A 228 -7.73 1.28 11.99
C LEU A 228 -8.17 2.51 12.81
N GLU A 229 -9.46 2.63 13.10
CA GLU A 229 -9.98 3.72 13.94
C GLU A 229 -9.33 3.72 15.33
N ASP A 230 -9.29 2.56 15.99
CA ASP A 230 -8.68 2.40 17.30
C ASP A 230 -7.18 2.75 17.27
N GLU A 231 -6.46 2.34 16.25
CA GLU A 231 -5.04 2.63 16.12
C GLU A 231 -4.78 4.12 15.91
N LEU A 232 -5.54 4.78 15.05
CA LEU A 232 -5.44 6.22 14.87
C LEU A 232 -5.72 6.99 16.18
N ARG A 233 -6.66 6.53 16.99
CA ARG A 233 -6.90 7.10 18.33
C ARG A 233 -5.73 6.87 19.29
N LYS A 234 -5.12 5.69 19.30
CA LYS A 234 -3.90 5.39 20.08
C LYS A 234 -2.70 6.24 19.62
N LEU A 235 -2.60 6.51 18.31
CA LEU A 235 -1.61 7.42 17.73
C LEU A 235 -1.90 8.88 18.05
N LYS A 236 -2.99 9.18 18.76
CA LYS A 236 -3.46 10.52 19.11
C LYS A 236 -3.76 11.37 17.89
N ALA A 237 -4.60 10.83 17.00
CA ALA A 237 -5.13 11.56 15.85
C ALA A 237 -5.72 12.90 16.31
N GLN A 238 -5.49 13.92 15.51
CA GLN A 238 -5.95 15.28 15.75
C GLN A 238 -7.14 15.62 14.86
N PRO A 239 -7.99 16.57 15.25
CA PRO A 239 -9.06 17.05 14.40
C PRO A 239 -8.57 17.57 13.05
N SER A 240 -9.42 17.50 12.04
CA SER A 240 -9.15 17.97 10.67
C SER A 240 -8.61 19.40 10.62
N SER A 241 -9.13 20.30 11.47
CA SER A 241 -8.64 21.68 11.58
C SER A 241 -7.17 21.77 12.01
N VAL A 242 -6.72 20.88 12.91
CA VAL A 242 -5.30 20.79 13.32
C VAL A 242 -4.47 20.19 12.20
N THR A 243 -4.97 19.16 11.53
CA THR A 243 -4.31 18.56 10.35
C THR A 243 -4.09 19.60 9.27
N GLN A 244 -5.12 20.38 8.91
CA GLN A 244 -5.04 21.49 7.95
C GLN A 244 -3.99 22.52 8.37
N GLN A 245 -4.01 22.95 9.62
CA GLN A 245 -3.02 23.90 10.13
C GLN A 245 -1.59 23.36 10.02
N LYS A 246 -1.38 22.10 10.33
CA LYS A 246 -0.07 21.44 10.21
C LYS A 246 0.41 21.37 8.75
N ILE A 247 -0.46 21.01 7.81
CA ILE A 247 -0.16 21.01 6.38
C ILE A 247 0.21 22.42 5.90
N GLN A 248 -0.56 23.44 6.29
CA GLN A 248 -0.28 24.83 5.93
C GLN A 248 1.05 25.33 6.49
N GLN A 249 1.46 24.91 7.70
CA GLN A 249 2.77 25.25 8.27
C GLN A 249 3.94 24.64 7.47
N LEU A 250 3.68 23.63 6.65
CA LEU A 250 4.67 22.96 5.81
C LEU A 250 4.68 23.45 4.36
N GLU A 251 3.84 24.45 4.03
CA GLU A 251 3.88 25.11 2.73
C GLU A 251 5.24 25.77 2.50
N GLY A 252 5.79 25.60 1.29
CA GLY A 252 7.14 26.02 0.93
C GLY A 252 8.27 25.12 1.48
N ILE A 253 7.92 24.13 2.32
CA ILE A 253 8.87 23.16 2.90
C ILE A 253 8.61 21.75 2.36
N TRP A 254 7.38 21.25 2.47
CA TRP A 254 7.01 19.94 1.97
C TRP A 254 6.25 20.00 0.65
N TRP A 255 5.49 21.07 0.42
CA TRP A 255 4.65 21.26 -0.76
C TRP A 255 4.60 22.74 -1.17
N ASP A 256 4.13 23.01 -2.39
CA ASP A 256 4.04 24.34 -2.99
C ASP A 256 2.61 24.61 -3.47
N SER A 257 1.90 25.50 -2.77
CA SER A 257 0.52 25.88 -3.08
C SER A 257 0.37 26.64 -4.42
N GLN A 258 1.47 27.11 -5.00
CA GLN A 258 1.50 27.77 -6.31
C GLN A 258 1.43 26.74 -7.46
N ARG A 259 1.70 25.48 -7.16
CA ARG A 259 1.66 24.39 -8.13
C ARG A 259 0.27 23.74 -8.18
N ARG A 260 0.00 23.09 -9.29
CA ARG A 260 -1.27 22.41 -9.55
C ARG A 260 -0.99 20.95 -9.93
N LEU A 261 -1.87 20.04 -9.54
CA LEU A 261 -1.81 18.66 -10.02
C LEU A 261 -1.89 18.62 -11.56
N PRO A 262 -1.11 17.80 -12.24
CA PRO A 262 -0.14 16.81 -11.75
C PRO A 262 1.33 17.30 -11.74
N ASP A 263 1.59 18.60 -11.45
CA ASP A 263 2.97 19.11 -11.41
C ASP A 263 3.78 18.35 -10.36
N LYS A 264 4.87 17.70 -10.79
CA LYS A 264 5.78 16.95 -9.90
C LYS A 264 6.27 17.78 -8.71
N TRP A 265 6.50 19.08 -8.91
CA TRP A 265 7.06 19.98 -7.90
C TRP A 265 6.02 20.60 -6.97
N LEU A 266 4.77 20.13 -7.05
CA LEU A 266 3.80 20.36 -6.00
C LEU A 266 4.30 19.76 -4.68
N LEU A 267 4.94 18.59 -4.73
CA LEU A 267 5.63 17.99 -3.59
C LEU A 267 7.11 18.37 -3.62
N LEU A 268 7.58 19.10 -2.59
CA LEU A 268 8.96 19.57 -2.45
C LEU A 268 9.83 18.63 -1.63
N LYS A 269 9.25 17.98 -0.61
CA LYS A 269 9.95 17.00 0.25
C LYS A 269 9.48 15.60 -0.09
N ARG A 270 10.44 14.72 -0.34
CA ARG A 270 10.20 13.30 -0.62
C ARG A 270 11.01 12.43 0.32
N ASP A 271 10.46 11.28 0.70
CA ASP A 271 11.15 10.28 1.49
C ASP A 271 11.51 9.07 0.61
N TYR A 272 12.78 8.94 0.28
CA TYR A 272 13.33 7.84 -0.54
C TYR A 272 13.80 6.65 0.29
N HIS A 273 13.43 6.60 1.58
CA HIS A 273 13.93 5.60 2.52
C HIS A 273 13.06 4.33 2.49
N LEU A 274 13.46 3.37 1.66
CA LEU A 274 12.77 2.08 1.46
C LEU A 274 13.26 1.04 2.48
N ALA A 275 12.96 1.21 3.77
CA ALA A 275 13.37 0.30 4.83
C ALA A 275 12.19 -0.47 5.41
N TYR A 276 12.47 -1.59 6.07
CA TYR A 276 11.49 -2.38 6.83
C TYR A 276 11.37 -1.96 8.30
N ALA A 277 12.01 -0.85 8.66
CA ALA A 277 11.82 -0.14 9.91
C ALA A 277 11.72 1.35 9.59
N LEU A 278 10.60 1.98 9.92
CA LEU A 278 10.29 3.36 9.58
C LEU A 278 10.06 4.19 10.83
N LEU A 279 10.69 5.35 10.85
CA LEU A 279 10.44 6.39 11.82
C LEU A 279 9.20 7.20 11.41
N PRO A 280 8.48 7.80 12.38
CA PRO A 280 7.39 8.70 12.08
C PRO A 280 7.87 9.93 11.31
N ASN A 281 6.98 10.50 10.49
CA ASN A 281 7.30 11.67 9.66
C ASN A 281 7.21 13.03 10.41
N GLU A 282 6.97 13.02 11.70
CA GLU A 282 6.97 14.19 12.61
C GLU A 282 8.13 14.04 13.62
N PRO A 283 9.04 15.02 13.75
CA PRO A 283 10.25 14.90 14.57
C PRO A 283 10.00 14.62 16.05
N THR A 284 8.85 15.03 16.58
CA THR A 284 8.48 14.82 18.00
C THR A 284 7.71 13.53 18.26
N ALA A 285 7.40 12.77 17.21
CA ALA A 285 6.66 11.53 17.29
C ALA A 285 7.57 10.36 17.70
N ASP A 286 6.98 9.34 18.33
CA ASP A 286 7.71 8.24 18.97
C ASP A 286 7.31 6.84 18.47
N HIS A 287 6.33 6.75 17.58
CA HIS A 287 5.81 5.46 17.14
C HIS A 287 6.59 4.94 15.92
N VAL A 288 7.48 3.99 16.18
CA VAL A 288 8.26 3.32 15.13
C VAL A 288 7.50 2.10 14.61
N LEU A 289 7.46 1.94 13.30
CA LEU A 289 6.91 0.75 12.64
C LEU A 289 8.03 -0.14 12.10
N SER A 290 7.80 -1.44 12.11
CA SER A 290 8.70 -2.42 11.47
C SER A 290 7.91 -3.59 10.89
N LEU A 291 8.48 -4.21 9.88
CA LEU A 291 8.09 -5.50 9.33
C LEU A 291 9.27 -6.46 9.41
N GLU A 292 8.99 -7.71 9.76
CA GLU A 292 10.00 -8.76 9.81
C GLU A 292 10.36 -9.21 8.39
N GLU A 293 11.66 -9.35 8.13
CA GLU A 293 12.21 -9.87 6.87
C GLU A 293 12.42 -11.40 6.92
N SER A 294 12.31 -11.97 8.11
CA SER A 294 12.50 -13.40 8.37
C SER A 294 11.40 -13.92 9.28
N PHE A 295 11.11 -15.20 9.15
CA PHE A 295 10.29 -15.94 10.13
C PHE A 295 11.05 -16.13 11.45
N HIS A 296 10.34 -16.54 12.50
CA HIS A 296 10.91 -16.67 13.86
C HIS A 296 12.09 -17.64 13.99
N ASN A 297 12.35 -18.48 12.98
CA ASN A 297 13.49 -19.39 12.91
C ASN A 297 14.64 -18.87 12.02
N ASP A 298 14.70 -17.57 11.79
CA ASP A 298 15.68 -16.88 10.94
C ASP A 298 15.63 -17.25 9.44
N GLU A 299 14.63 -18.01 9.01
CA GLU A 299 14.40 -18.23 7.57
C GLU A 299 13.87 -16.97 6.92
N ARG A 300 14.54 -16.49 5.87
CA ARG A 300 14.11 -15.28 5.16
C ARG A 300 12.79 -15.52 4.44
N ILE A 301 11.89 -14.56 4.53
CA ILE A 301 10.60 -14.60 3.81
C ILE A 301 10.81 -14.71 2.30
N GLU A 302 11.82 -14.01 1.74
CA GLU A 302 12.19 -14.05 0.33
C GLU A 302 12.59 -15.47 -0.17
N ASP A 303 13.01 -16.36 0.70
CA ASP A 303 13.32 -17.76 0.33
C ASP A 303 12.07 -18.60 0.11
N TRP A 304 10.89 -18.10 0.51
CA TRP A 304 9.60 -18.75 0.39
C TRP A 304 8.70 -18.09 -0.64
N VAL A 305 8.71 -16.78 -0.71
CA VAL A 305 7.90 -15.99 -1.64
C VAL A 305 8.62 -14.69 -1.97
N GLU A 306 8.56 -14.25 -3.24
CA GLU A 306 9.18 -13.00 -3.66
C GLU A 306 8.32 -12.26 -4.67
N LEU A 307 8.40 -10.93 -4.64
CA LEU A 307 7.90 -10.06 -5.69
C LEU A 307 8.95 -10.03 -6.81
N ARG A 308 8.52 -10.37 -8.03
CA ARG A 308 9.28 -10.27 -9.27
C ARG A 308 8.67 -9.24 -10.20
N LEU A 309 9.50 -8.38 -10.73
CA LEU A 309 9.13 -7.39 -11.71
C LEU A 309 9.69 -7.80 -13.06
N ILE A 310 8.79 -8.18 -13.95
CA ILE A 310 9.13 -8.72 -15.27
C ILE A 310 9.02 -7.58 -16.30
N SER A 311 9.95 -7.55 -17.24
CA SER A 311 9.96 -6.60 -18.35
C SER A 311 8.62 -6.51 -19.07
N ASP A 312 8.22 -5.30 -19.37
CA ASP A 312 6.96 -4.99 -20.09
C ASP A 312 7.22 -3.88 -21.13
N GLN A 313 6.22 -3.56 -21.94
CA GLN A 313 6.29 -2.52 -22.97
C GLN A 313 6.65 -1.13 -22.41
N GLN A 314 6.48 -0.91 -21.11
CA GLN A 314 6.75 0.35 -20.43
C GLN A 314 8.17 0.47 -19.84
N ASP A 315 9.04 -0.48 -20.07
CA ASP A 315 10.44 -0.44 -19.59
C ASP A 315 11.22 0.81 -20.04
N SER A 316 10.80 1.46 -21.12
CA SER A 316 11.42 2.70 -21.60
C SER A 316 11.40 3.84 -20.58
N TYR A 317 10.49 3.86 -19.63
CA TYR A 317 10.45 4.83 -18.54
C TYR A 317 11.71 4.75 -17.66
N PHE A 318 12.33 3.58 -17.57
CA PHE A 318 13.55 3.35 -16.79
C PHE A 318 14.85 3.60 -17.54
N ASN A 319 14.80 3.92 -18.85
CA ASN A 319 15.98 4.15 -19.68
C ASN A 319 17.01 5.13 -19.08
N PRO A 320 16.62 6.23 -18.40
CA PRO A 320 17.60 7.11 -17.78
C PRO A 320 18.47 6.41 -16.72
N LEU A 321 17.87 5.53 -15.90
CA LEU A 321 18.60 4.72 -14.92
C LEU A 321 19.40 3.61 -15.59
N LEU A 322 18.80 2.87 -16.52
CA LEU A 322 19.41 1.71 -17.19
C LEU A 322 20.66 2.06 -18.02
N LYS A 323 20.84 3.32 -18.38
CA LYS A 323 22.08 3.82 -19.00
C LYS A 323 23.22 3.97 -18.00
N THR A 324 22.96 3.96 -16.71
CA THR A 324 23.93 4.23 -15.64
C THR A 324 24.25 3.02 -14.79
N VAL A 325 23.37 2.01 -14.79
CA VAL A 325 23.49 0.81 -13.96
C VAL A 325 23.10 -0.41 -14.79
N ASP A 326 23.90 -1.46 -14.69
CA ASP A 326 23.55 -2.77 -15.23
C ASP A 326 22.51 -3.45 -14.31
N MET A 327 21.40 -3.88 -14.87
CA MET A 327 20.28 -4.44 -14.14
C MET A 327 19.96 -5.85 -14.64
N PRO A 328 19.59 -6.80 -13.77
CA PRO A 328 19.13 -8.10 -14.20
C PRO A 328 17.79 -8.01 -14.97
N ASP A 329 17.43 -9.01 -15.75
CA ASP A 329 16.17 -9.06 -16.50
C ASP A 329 14.95 -9.02 -15.57
N ILE A 330 15.03 -9.74 -14.45
CA ILE A 330 14.01 -9.77 -13.40
C ILE A 330 14.45 -8.91 -12.23
N TRP A 331 13.65 -7.92 -11.86
CA TRP A 331 13.93 -7.10 -10.69
C TRP A 331 13.14 -7.61 -9.48
N THR A 332 13.72 -7.46 -8.31
CA THR A 332 13.10 -7.77 -7.02
C THR A 332 13.28 -6.58 -6.07
N ALA A 333 12.79 -6.67 -4.85
CA ALA A 333 13.01 -5.61 -3.86
C ALA A 333 14.50 -5.28 -3.61
N LYS A 334 15.43 -6.20 -3.95
CA LYS A 334 16.88 -5.97 -3.86
C LYS A 334 17.35 -4.79 -4.69
N GLN A 335 16.70 -4.49 -5.80
CA GLN A 335 17.04 -3.38 -6.68
C GLN A 335 16.34 -2.06 -6.31
N PHE A 336 15.34 -2.06 -5.46
CA PHE A 336 14.52 -0.88 -5.16
C PHE A 336 15.34 0.33 -4.70
N HIS A 337 16.38 0.10 -3.89
CA HIS A 337 17.29 1.15 -3.43
C HIS A 337 18.00 1.89 -4.56
N LEU A 338 18.26 1.23 -5.71
CA LEU A 338 18.90 1.86 -6.89
C LEU A 338 17.94 2.87 -7.53
N PHE A 339 16.66 2.52 -7.64
CA PHE A 339 15.63 3.41 -8.17
C PHE A 339 15.42 4.63 -7.26
N ALA A 340 15.30 4.40 -5.95
CA ALA A 340 15.12 5.47 -4.97
C ALA A 340 16.34 6.42 -4.93
N LEU A 341 17.56 5.88 -4.99
CA LEU A 341 18.77 6.67 -5.04
C LEU A 341 18.86 7.50 -6.34
N PHE A 342 18.52 6.90 -7.48
CA PHE A 342 18.49 7.62 -8.75
C PHE A 342 17.46 8.76 -8.69
N ALA A 343 16.24 8.48 -8.22
CA ALA A 343 15.20 9.47 -8.06
C ALA A 343 15.65 10.64 -7.18
N LYS A 344 16.24 10.34 -6.02
CA LYS A 344 16.80 11.33 -5.09
C LYS A 344 17.87 12.20 -5.76
N CYS A 345 18.79 11.60 -6.49
CA CYS A 345 19.84 12.34 -7.19
C CYS A 345 19.27 13.28 -8.26
N GLN A 346 18.29 12.80 -9.04
CA GLN A 346 17.64 13.63 -10.07
C GLN A 346 16.88 14.82 -9.45
N ASP A 347 16.14 14.59 -8.39
CA ASP A 347 15.36 15.62 -7.73
C ASP A 347 16.26 16.66 -7.04
N THR A 348 17.35 16.22 -6.40
CA THR A 348 18.33 17.12 -5.79
C THR A 348 19.02 18.00 -6.82
N ASN A 349 19.31 17.46 -8.01
CA ASN A 349 19.94 18.23 -9.10
C ASN A 349 18.97 19.23 -9.73
N ALA A 350 17.70 18.88 -9.86
CA ALA A 350 16.66 19.73 -10.45
C ALA A 350 16.20 20.84 -9.49
N HIS A 351 16.15 20.54 -8.19
CA HIS A 351 15.77 21.47 -7.12
C HIS A 351 16.79 21.39 -5.97
N PRO A 352 17.97 22.04 -6.10
CA PRO A 352 18.90 22.11 -4.98
C PRO A 352 18.18 22.81 -3.81
N LEU A 353 18.04 22.10 -2.69
CA LEU A 353 17.48 22.66 -1.46
C LEU A 353 18.19 23.98 -1.18
N LYS A 354 17.47 25.09 -1.11
CA LYS A 354 18.00 26.34 -0.59
C LYS A 354 18.25 26.10 0.92
N ILE A 355 19.46 25.63 1.25
CA ILE A 355 19.93 25.61 2.62
C ILE A 355 20.05 27.06 3.02
N SER A 356 19.09 27.59 3.76
CA SER A 356 19.26 28.87 4.43
C SER A 356 20.45 28.72 5.38
N PRO A 357 21.48 29.56 5.27
CA PRO A 357 22.54 29.54 6.26
C PRO A 357 21.90 29.88 7.62
N SER A 358 22.09 28.96 8.58
CA SER A 358 21.74 29.10 10.00
C SER A 358 22.43 30.26 10.63
#